data_2d5d2b0c7db11d0a02845425ab93c5b1
#
_entry.id   2d5d2b0c7db11d0a02845425ab93c5b1
#
_cell.length_a   1.000
_cell.length_b   1.000
_cell.length_c   1.000
_cell.angle_alpha   90.00
_cell.angle_beta   90.00
_cell.angle_gamma   90.00
#
_symmetry.space_group_name_H-M   'P 1'
#
loop_
_entity.id
_entity.type
_entity.pdbx_description
1 polymer ?
#
loop_
_entity_poly.entity_id
_entity_poly.type
_entity_poly.pdbx_seq_one_letter_code
_entity_poly.pdbx_strand_id
1 'polypeptide(L)' 'VEPQVLPIRGGTDGAQLSFRGLPCPNLSTGGYCYHGVNEFVPVSSLVKMTDVLQELVARFA' A
#
# COMPACT_ATOMS: atom_id res chain seq x y z
N VAL A 1 -14.17 -1.37 -0.89
CA VAL A 1 -13.10 -0.92 0.02
C VAL A 1 -13.10 0.61 0.08
N GLU A 2 -13.20 1.16 1.28
CA GLU A 2 -13.11 2.60 1.48
C GLU A 2 -11.66 3.02 1.66
N PRO A 3 -11.17 3.94 0.82
CA PRO A 3 -9.80 4.41 0.98
C PRO A 3 -9.66 5.33 2.20
N GLN A 4 -8.55 5.20 2.88
CA GLN A 4 -8.16 6.10 3.96
C GLN A 4 -6.73 6.56 3.72
N VAL A 5 -6.50 7.86 3.89
CA VAL A 5 -5.16 8.43 3.73
C VAL A 5 -4.59 8.65 5.13
N LEU A 6 -3.56 7.89 5.46
CA LEU A 6 -2.96 7.91 6.80
C LEU A 6 -1.45 8.12 6.69
N PRO A 7 -0.84 8.80 7.69
CA PRO A 7 0.61 8.90 7.73
C PRO A 7 1.24 7.57 8.12
N ILE A 8 2.48 7.36 7.69
CA ILE A 8 3.26 6.17 8.05
C ILE A 8 4.54 6.59 8.73
N ARG A 9 5.14 5.65 9.44
CA ARG A 9 6.46 5.83 10.05
C ARG A 9 7.53 5.36 9.08
N GLY A 10 8.69 6.02 9.12
CA GLY A 10 9.81 5.66 8.28
C GLY A 10 9.69 6.21 6.87
N GLY A 11 10.65 5.83 6.03
CA GLY A 11 10.72 6.27 4.65
C GLY A 11 10.39 5.15 3.67
N THR A 12 10.02 5.54 2.47
CA THR A 12 9.80 4.61 1.35
C THR A 12 10.39 5.22 0.09
N ASP A 13 10.56 4.39 -0.93
CA ASP A 13 11.02 4.87 -2.24
C ASP A 13 10.01 5.84 -2.84
N GLY A 14 8.71 5.59 -2.64
CA GLY A 14 7.66 6.49 -3.09
C GLY A 14 7.75 7.85 -2.43
N ALA A 15 8.07 7.90 -1.12
CA ALA A 15 8.27 9.15 -0.41
C ALA A 15 9.46 9.94 -0.98
N GLN A 16 10.55 9.25 -1.29
CA GLN A 16 11.72 9.87 -1.92
C GLN A 16 11.39 10.46 -3.28
N LEU A 17 10.66 9.73 -4.10
CA LEU A 17 10.24 10.20 -5.42
C LEU A 17 9.27 11.37 -5.31
N SER A 18 8.35 11.34 -4.36
CA SER A 18 7.43 12.45 -4.12
C SER A 18 8.17 13.73 -3.77
N PHE A 19 9.21 13.61 -2.96
CA PHE A 19 10.04 14.74 -2.56
C PHE A 19 10.75 15.37 -3.75
N ARG A 20 11.03 14.58 -4.79
CA ARG A 20 11.70 15.03 -6.01
C ARG A 20 10.72 15.52 -7.08
N GLY A 21 9.45 15.63 -6.76
CA GLY A 21 8.46 16.20 -7.66
C GLY A 21 7.61 15.19 -8.41
N LEU A 22 7.78 13.88 -8.13
CA LEU A 22 6.93 12.83 -8.70
C LEU A 22 6.03 12.26 -7.60
N PRO A 23 4.76 12.67 -7.51
CA PRO A 23 3.87 12.15 -6.47
C PRO A 23 3.71 10.62 -6.58
N CYS A 24 4.11 9.94 -5.52
CA CYS A 24 4.06 8.48 -5.47
C CYS A 24 3.44 8.04 -4.14
N PRO A 25 2.12 7.92 -4.06
CA PRO A 25 1.47 7.42 -2.86
C PRO A 25 1.76 5.93 -2.66
N ASN A 26 1.69 5.47 -1.42
CA ASN A 26 1.86 4.07 -1.10
C ASN A 26 0.50 3.41 -0.92
N LEU A 27 0.41 2.16 -1.35
CA LEU A 27 -0.78 1.35 -1.13
C LEU A 27 -0.52 0.37 -0.01
N SER A 28 -1.54 0.11 0.80
CA SER A 28 -1.45 -0.88 1.86
C SER A 28 -1.35 -2.29 1.26
N THR A 29 -0.61 -3.16 1.93
CA THR A 29 -0.58 -4.59 1.60
C THR A 29 -1.62 -5.37 2.38
N GLY A 30 -2.29 -4.72 3.35
CA GLY A 30 -3.25 -5.38 4.22
C GLY A 30 -2.62 -6.14 5.38
N GLY A 31 -1.31 -5.98 5.61
CA GLY A 31 -0.61 -6.67 6.67
C GLY A 31 -0.71 -5.96 8.02
N TYR A 32 -0.17 -6.62 9.04
CA TYR A 32 -0.18 -6.14 10.41
C TYR A 32 1.17 -6.42 11.07
N CYS A 33 1.48 -5.66 12.10
CA CYS A 33 2.68 -5.85 12.92
C CYS A 33 3.98 -5.83 12.11
N TYR A 34 4.09 -4.90 11.18
CA TYR A 34 5.26 -4.78 10.30
C TYR A 34 6.56 -4.68 11.09
N HIS A 35 7.60 -5.33 10.59
CA HIS A 35 8.93 -5.38 11.20
C HIS A 35 8.96 -6.04 12.57
N GLY A 36 7.87 -6.65 13.00
CA GLY A 36 7.79 -7.40 14.24
C GLY A 36 7.90 -8.90 14.01
N VAL A 37 8.14 -9.64 15.10
CA VAL A 37 8.20 -11.10 15.02
C VAL A 37 6.83 -11.73 14.75
N ASN A 38 5.76 -10.96 14.97
CA ASN A 38 4.38 -11.40 14.74
C ASN A 38 3.79 -10.78 13.47
N GLU A 39 4.61 -10.31 12.55
CA GLU A 39 4.14 -9.74 11.30
C GLU A 39 3.35 -10.77 10.50
N PHE A 40 2.21 -10.36 9.98
CA PHE A 40 1.35 -11.25 9.21
C PHE A 40 0.44 -10.46 8.27
N VAL A 41 -0.13 -11.17 7.30
CA VAL A 41 -1.17 -10.62 6.43
C VAL A 41 -2.28 -11.66 6.30
N PRO A 42 -3.54 -11.31 6.61
CA PRO A 42 -4.66 -12.24 6.41
C PRO A 42 -4.85 -12.58 4.93
N VAL A 43 -5.22 -13.81 4.65
CA VAL A 43 -5.48 -14.25 3.27
C VAL A 43 -6.57 -13.41 2.62
N SER A 44 -7.61 -13.07 3.39
CA SER A 44 -8.69 -12.21 2.88
C SER A 44 -8.18 -10.84 2.44
N SER A 45 -7.21 -10.27 3.16
CA SER A 45 -6.60 -8.99 2.79
C SER A 45 -5.75 -9.13 1.53
N LEU A 46 -5.02 -10.23 1.39
CA LEU A 46 -4.25 -10.50 0.16
C LEU A 46 -5.16 -10.55 -1.06
N VAL A 47 -6.28 -11.26 -0.96
CA VAL A 47 -7.24 -11.35 -2.05
C VAL A 47 -7.82 -9.99 -2.39
N LYS A 48 -8.22 -9.22 -1.38
CA LYS A 48 -8.78 -7.88 -1.59
C LYS A 48 -7.79 -6.94 -2.25
N MET A 49 -6.54 -6.94 -1.80
CA MET A 49 -5.52 -6.07 -2.38
C MET A 49 -5.16 -6.49 -3.80
N THR A 50 -5.18 -7.78 -4.10
CA THR A 50 -5.00 -8.26 -5.47
C THR A 50 -6.09 -7.71 -6.38
N ASP A 51 -7.35 -7.76 -5.94
CA ASP A 51 -8.48 -7.23 -6.70
C ASP A 51 -8.36 -5.72 -6.88
N VAL A 52 -7.95 -5.00 -5.85
CA VAL A 52 -7.74 -3.54 -5.91
C VAL A 52 -6.67 -3.20 -6.96
N LEU A 53 -5.56 -3.93 -6.96
CA LEU A 53 -4.47 -3.68 -7.91
C LEU A 53 -4.90 -3.97 -9.35
N GLN A 54 -5.65 -5.04 -9.58
CA GLN A 54 -6.17 -5.36 -10.91
C GLN A 54 -7.09 -4.25 -11.41
N GLU A 55 -7.99 -3.77 -10.57
CA GLU A 55 -8.91 -2.69 -10.91
C GLU A 55 -8.15 -1.39 -11.19
N LEU A 56 -7.14 -1.09 -10.38
CA LEU A 56 -6.33 0.11 -10.55
C LEU A 56 -5.60 0.11 -11.89
N VAL A 57 -4.97 -1.02 -12.24
CA VAL A 57 -4.26 -1.14 -13.52
C VAL A 57 -5.24 -1.00 -14.69
N ALA A 58 -6.43 -1.59 -14.60
CA ALA A 58 -7.44 -1.49 -15.64
C ALA A 58 -7.87 -0.05 -15.89
N ARG A 59 -7.93 0.77 -14.83
CA ARG A 59 -8.35 2.17 -14.96
C ARG A 59 -7.29 3.07 -15.57
N PHE A 60 -6.03 2.68 -15.48
CA PHE A 60 -4.93 3.44 -16.06
C PHE A 60 -4.38 2.85 -17.36
N ALA A 61 -4.92 1.73 -17.79
CA ALA A 61 -4.49 1.07 -19.03
C ALA A 61 -5.09 1.72 -20.28
#